data_f66172dcc5176c04952dfd52dc8e1324
#
_entry.id   f66172dcc5176c04952dfd52dc8e1324
#
_cell.length_a   1.000
_cell.length_b   1.000
_cell.length_c   1.000
_cell.angle_alpha   90.00
_cell.angle_beta   90.00
_cell.angle_gamma   90.00
#
_symmetry.space_group_name_H-M   'P 1'
#
loop_
_entity.id
_entity.type
_entity.pdbx_description
1 polymer ?
#
loop_
_entity_poly.entity_id
_entity_poly.type
_entity_poly.pdbx_seq_one_letter_code
_entity_poly.pdbx_strand_id
1 'polypeptide(L)'
;MDAAWTRLSSSAHYTRGKLTLREDAWRLPDGQEVVYPVLAVGVTVGVLPFVDATRVLLVGQYRHLLGAVSWELPGGGAHGGEDPLVAAQRELREEGGYRADRFAFLTRFYPSNAYLDEIAYCYAAYGLRPDPLPADHDEFLERRIVSLADAVRMAIDGEITESVSKMTLLQYLAQPPGRS
;
A
#
# COMPACT_ATOMS: atom_id res chain seq x y z
N MET A 1 13.67 -10.58 -24.16
CA MET A 1 14.81 -11.20 -23.46
C MET A 1 14.20 -12.20 -22.48
N ASP A 2 14.12 -13.47 -22.88
CA ASP A 2 13.80 -14.56 -21.96
C ASP A 2 15.07 -14.89 -21.16
N ALA A 3 15.32 -14.05 -20.16
CA ALA A 3 16.45 -14.29 -19.28
C ALA A 3 16.01 -15.34 -18.25
N ALA A 4 16.46 -16.56 -18.44
CA ALA A 4 16.19 -17.68 -17.52
C ALA A 4 17.01 -17.52 -16.22
N TRP A 5 16.59 -16.60 -15.35
CA TRP A 5 17.08 -16.49 -13.99
C TRP A 5 16.56 -17.64 -13.16
N THR A 6 17.42 -18.32 -12.43
CA THR A 6 17.00 -19.42 -11.55
C THR A 6 17.38 -19.10 -10.13
N ARG A 7 16.38 -19.05 -9.22
CA ARG A 7 16.67 -18.92 -7.79
C ARG A 7 17.21 -20.24 -7.24
N LEU A 8 18.40 -20.20 -6.67
CA LEU A 8 19.11 -21.34 -6.13
C LEU A 8 18.78 -21.60 -4.66
N SER A 9 18.75 -20.52 -3.87
CA SER A 9 18.44 -20.60 -2.45
C SER A 9 17.85 -19.28 -1.95
N SER A 10 17.27 -19.34 -0.75
CA SER A 10 16.79 -18.18 0.00
C SER A 10 17.08 -18.42 1.48
N SER A 11 17.74 -17.48 2.15
CA SER A 11 18.14 -17.58 3.56
C SER A 11 17.71 -16.34 4.32
N ALA A 12 16.86 -16.52 5.35
CA ALA A 12 16.46 -15.44 6.24
C ALA A 12 17.57 -15.17 7.28
N HIS A 13 17.91 -13.89 7.48
CA HIS A 13 18.93 -13.45 8.42
C HIS A 13 18.37 -12.69 9.62
N TYR A 14 17.26 -11.99 9.43
CA TYR A 14 16.61 -11.25 10.51
C TYR A 14 15.11 -11.18 10.25
N THR A 15 14.32 -11.47 11.28
CA THR A 15 12.86 -11.35 11.22
C THR A 15 12.35 -10.61 12.45
N ARG A 16 11.51 -9.62 12.25
CA ARG A 16 10.79 -8.92 13.32
C ARG A 16 9.39 -8.54 12.85
N GLY A 17 8.37 -9.04 13.54
CA GLY A 17 6.98 -8.86 13.12
C GLY A 17 6.75 -9.43 11.72
N LYS A 18 6.20 -8.61 10.84
CA LYS A 18 5.91 -8.99 9.45
C LYS A 18 7.12 -8.84 8.51
N LEU A 19 8.25 -8.28 8.97
CA LEU A 19 9.39 -7.90 8.16
C LEU A 19 10.52 -8.92 8.29
N THR A 20 11.02 -9.40 7.15
CA THR A 20 12.16 -10.32 7.09
C THR A 20 13.21 -9.81 6.11
N LEU A 21 14.46 -9.68 6.60
CA LEU A 21 15.63 -9.52 5.72
C LEU A 21 16.14 -10.90 5.34
N ARG A 22 16.21 -11.17 4.05
CA ARG A 22 16.75 -12.43 3.50
C ARG A 22 17.77 -12.16 2.40
N GLU A 23 18.54 -13.18 2.06
CA GLU A 23 19.37 -13.23 0.85
C GLU A 23 18.86 -14.32 -0.08
N ASP A 24 18.67 -13.93 -1.35
CA ASP A 24 18.30 -14.85 -2.43
C ASP A 24 19.50 -15.03 -3.37
N ALA A 25 20.01 -16.29 -3.49
CA ALA A 25 21.03 -16.62 -4.46
C ALA A 25 20.40 -16.98 -5.82
N TRP A 26 20.93 -16.43 -6.89
CA TRP A 26 20.41 -16.61 -8.23
C TRP A 26 21.53 -17.04 -9.18
N ARG A 27 21.18 -17.89 -10.15
CA ARG A 27 22.01 -18.17 -11.32
C ARG A 27 21.51 -17.32 -12.48
N LEU A 28 22.42 -16.55 -13.06
CA LEU A 28 22.18 -15.70 -14.21
C LEU A 28 22.13 -16.51 -15.52
N PRO A 29 21.62 -15.93 -16.64
CA PRO A 29 21.58 -16.59 -17.94
C PRO A 29 22.95 -16.99 -18.49
N ASP A 30 24.02 -16.32 -18.07
CA ASP A 30 25.41 -16.61 -18.44
C ASP A 30 26.09 -17.66 -17.53
N GLY A 31 25.33 -18.21 -16.54
CA GLY A 31 25.80 -19.21 -15.60
C GLY A 31 26.47 -18.65 -14.34
N GLN A 32 26.70 -17.33 -14.24
CA GLN A 32 27.25 -16.72 -13.02
C GLN A 32 26.24 -16.80 -11.88
N GLU A 33 26.75 -16.84 -10.66
CA GLU A 33 25.92 -16.83 -9.44
C GLU A 33 26.07 -15.49 -8.71
N VAL A 34 24.93 -14.93 -8.28
CA VAL A 34 24.86 -13.65 -7.56
C VAL A 34 23.93 -13.79 -6.37
N VAL A 35 24.18 -12.98 -5.34
CA VAL A 35 23.32 -12.93 -4.14
C VAL A 35 22.73 -11.53 -4.01
N TYR A 36 21.41 -11.46 -3.82
CA TYR A 36 20.70 -10.21 -3.61
C TYR A 36 20.06 -10.18 -2.23
N PRO A 37 20.26 -9.08 -1.48
CA PRO A 37 19.48 -8.84 -0.27
C PRO A 37 18.04 -8.45 -0.67
N VAL A 38 17.07 -9.00 0.04
CA VAL A 38 15.64 -8.73 -0.14
C VAL A 38 15.01 -8.43 1.20
N LEU A 39 14.27 -7.35 1.29
CA LEU A 39 13.38 -7.09 2.41
C LEU A 39 11.99 -7.67 2.06
N ALA A 40 11.61 -8.73 2.75
CA ALA A 40 10.32 -9.38 2.55
C ALA A 40 9.24 -8.62 3.32
N VAL A 41 8.30 -8.05 2.59
CA VAL A 41 7.16 -7.25 3.07
C VAL A 41 5.85 -7.96 2.72
N GLY A 42 5.76 -8.52 1.51
CA GLY A 42 4.59 -9.21 1.01
C GLY A 42 3.56 -8.28 0.37
N VAL A 43 2.28 -8.52 0.65
CA VAL A 43 1.18 -7.74 0.06
C VAL A 43 0.85 -6.55 0.95
N THR A 44 0.73 -5.37 0.33
CA THR A 44 0.19 -4.15 0.95
C THR A 44 -1.03 -3.67 0.18
N VAL A 45 -1.88 -2.89 0.85
CA VAL A 45 -3.09 -2.34 0.25
C VAL A 45 -3.19 -0.84 0.54
N GLY A 46 -3.77 -0.10 -0.41
CA GLY A 46 -4.16 1.29 -0.23
C GLY A 46 -5.59 1.50 -0.69
N VAL A 47 -6.35 2.28 0.06
CA VAL A 47 -7.76 2.53 -0.20
C VAL A 47 -8.00 4.02 -0.38
N LEU A 48 -8.60 4.44 -1.49
CA LEU A 48 -9.11 5.78 -1.73
C LEU A 48 -10.60 5.83 -1.34
N PRO A 49 -10.95 6.27 -0.12
CA PRO A 49 -12.31 6.18 0.39
C PRO A 49 -13.08 7.46 0.09
N PHE A 50 -14.13 7.34 -0.71
CA PHE A 50 -15.03 8.42 -1.06
C PHE A 50 -16.11 8.62 0.00
N VAL A 51 -16.03 9.71 0.77
CA VAL A 51 -17.06 10.10 1.74
C VAL A 51 -18.34 10.53 1.02
N ASP A 52 -18.17 11.20 -0.12
CA ASP A 52 -19.22 11.56 -1.07
C ASP A 52 -18.65 11.63 -2.51
N ALA A 53 -19.38 12.22 -3.43
CA ALA A 53 -18.97 12.28 -4.84
C ALA A 53 -17.66 13.07 -5.10
N THR A 54 -17.21 13.90 -4.16
CA THR A 54 -16.13 14.87 -4.35
C THR A 54 -15.07 14.87 -3.25
N ARG A 55 -15.36 14.26 -2.09
CA ARG A 55 -14.48 14.29 -0.93
C ARG A 55 -14.00 12.90 -0.55
N VAL A 56 -12.77 12.84 -0.10
CA VAL A 56 -12.07 11.61 0.30
C VAL A 56 -11.55 11.72 1.74
N LEU A 57 -11.35 10.59 2.38
CA LEU A 57 -10.76 10.49 3.71
C LEU A 57 -9.25 10.26 3.58
N LEU A 58 -8.48 11.02 4.35
CA LEU A 58 -7.06 10.79 4.60
C LEU A 58 -6.86 10.44 6.08
N VAL A 59 -5.79 9.70 6.35
CA VAL A 59 -5.29 9.41 7.68
C VAL A 59 -3.92 10.06 7.86
N GLY A 60 -3.67 10.62 9.04
CA GLY A 60 -2.39 11.18 9.43
C GLY A 60 -1.72 10.28 10.45
N GLN A 61 -0.51 9.80 10.16
CA GLN A 61 0.27 8.94 11.03
C GLN A 61 1.68 9.48 11.21
N TYR A 62 2.20 9.46 12.45
CA TYR A 62 3.60 9.81 12.69
C TYR A 62 4.52 8.73 12.10
N ARG A 63 5.34 9.12 11.14
CA ARG A 63 6.34 8.22 10.52
C ARG A 63 7.72 8.55 11.06
N HIS A 64 8.27 7.66 11.89
CA HIS A 64 9.56 7.87 12.58
C HIS A 64 10.72 8.11 11.61
N LEU A 65 10.72 7.52 10.41
CA LEU A 65 11.74 7.78 9.38
C LEU A 65 11.66 9.19 8.79
N LEU A 66 10.46 9.79 8.77
CA LEU A 66 10.27 11.18 8.34
C LEU A 66 10.45 12.17 9.49
N GLY A 67 10.29 11.72 10.73
CA GLY A 67 10.26 12.58 11.90
C GLY A 67 9.05 13.53 11.95
N ALA A 68 7.97 13.20 11.23
CA ALA A 68 6.79 14.04 11.05
C ALA A 68 5.51 13.20 10.86
N VAL A 69 4.35 13.87 10.96
CA VAL A 69 3.08 13.28 10.54
C VAL A 69 3.03 13.23 9.01
N SER A 70 2.80 12.03 8.47
CA SER A 70 2.53 11.79 7.05
C SER A 70 1.03 11.68 6.84
N TRP A 71 0.50 12.43 5.87
CA TRP A 71 -0.88 12.26 5.40
C TRP A 71 -0.90 11.22 4.31
N GLU A 72 -1.76 10.21 4.48
CA GLU A 72 -1.80 9.01 3.65
C GLU A 72 -3.25 8.60 3.38
N LEU A 73 -3.45 7.68 2.46
CA LEU A 73 -4.70 6.94 2.35
C LEU A 73 -4.71 5.82 3.40
N PRO A 74 -5.87 5.39 3.92
CA PRO A 74 -5.96 4.18 4.72
C PRO A 74 -5.35 2.99 3.99
N GLY A 75 -4.51 2.23 4.68
CA GLY A 75 -3.84 1.08 4.08
C GLY A 75 -2.75 0.48 4.95
N GLY A 76 -2.37 -0.74 4.63
CA GLY A 76 -1.36 -1.47 5.39
C GLY A 76 -1.06 -2.84 4.82
N GLY A 77 -0.39 -3.65 5.60
CA GLY A 77 0.02 -5.00 5.20
C GLY A 77 -1.08 -6.03 5.31
N ALA A 78 -1.27 -6.84 4.27
CA ALA A 78 -2.11 -8.02 4.36
C ALA A 78 -1.51 -9.06 5.32
N HIS A 79 -2.35 -9.78 6.02
CA HIS A 79 -1.92 -10.92 6.84
C HIS A 79 -1.51 -12.09 5.92
N GLY A 80 -0.74 -13.06 6.45
CA GLY A 80 -0.27 -14.19 5.66
C GLY A 80 -1.41 -14.94 4.96
N GLY A 81 -1.47 -14.87 3.62
CA GLY A 81 -2.51 -15.51 2.81
C GLY A 81 -3.86 -14.76 2.75
N GLU A 82 -3.96 -13.58 3.34
CA GLU A 82 -5.16 -12.73 3.24
C GLU A 82 -5.33 -12.23 1.79
N ASP A 83 -6.57 -12.29 1.29
CA ASP A 83 -6.90 -11.69 0.00
C ASP A 83 -6.73 -10.17 0.04
N PRO A 84 -6.12 -9.52 -0.97
CA PRO A 84 -5.89 -8.08 -0.95
C PRO A 84 -7.15 -7.23 -0.78
N LEU A 85 -8.30 -7.67 -1.29
CA LEU A 85 -9.56 -6.94 -1.10
C LEU A 85 -10.06 -7.07 0.34
N VAL A 86 -9.87 -8.23 0.98
CA VAL A 86 -10.23 -8.44 2.39
C VAL A 86 -9.33 -7.57 3.29
N ALA A 87 -8.02 -7.52 3.00
CA ALA A 87 -7.09 -6.61 3.68
C ALA A 87 -7.53 -5.15 3.53
N ALA A 88 -7.89 -4.71 2.32
CA ALA A 88 -8.37 -3.34 2.07
C ALA A 88 -9.65 -3.01 2.86
N GLN A 89 -10.57 -3.96 3.00
CA GLN A 89 -11.77 -3.79 3.82
C GLN A 89 -11.44 -3.67 5.31
N ARG A 90 -10.50 -4.47 5.80
CA ARG A 90 -10.03 -4.45 7.18
C ARG A 90 -9.34 -3.12 7.49
N GLU A 91 -8.35 -2.72 6.69
CA GLU A 91 -7.59 -1.47 6.88
C GLU A 91 -8.49 -0.23 6.85
N LEU A 92 -9.46 -0.17 5.92
CA LEU A 92 -10.43 0.94 5.90
C LEU A 92 -11.24 1.03 7.19
N ARG A 93 -11.54 -0.09 7.86
CA ARG A 93 -12.27 -0.10 9.14
C ARG A 93 -11.37 0.25 10.31
N GLU A 94 -10.16 -0.26 10.34
CA GLU A 94 -9.17 -0.03 11.40
C GLU A 94 -8.71 1.43 11.39
N GLU A 95 -8.18 1.90 10.27
CA GLU A 95 -7.62 3.24 10.14
C GLU A 95 -8.68 4.31 9.81
N GLY A 96 -9.53 4.03 8.83
CA GLY A 96 -10.55 4.96 8.37
C GLY A 96 -11.76 5.07 9.30
N GLY A 97 -12.13 3.98 9.96
CA GLY A 97 -13.34 3.88 10.79
C GLY A 97 -14.61 3.60 9.99
N TYR A 98 -14.50 3.17 8.75
CA TYR A 98 -15.63 2.94 7.85
C TYR A 98 -15.55 1.57 7.18
N ARG A 99 -16.71 0.95 6.94
CA ARG A 99 -16.89 -0.05 5.88
C ARG A 99 -17.39 0.64 4.61
N ALA A 100 -17.23 0.00 3.47
CA ALA A 100 -17.73 0.50 2.19
C ALA A 100 -18.68 -0.52 1.53
N ASP A 101 -19.69 0.00 0.82
CA ASP A 101 -20.65 -0.85 0.09
C ASP A 101 -20.01 -1.44 -1.19
N ARG A 102 -19.00 -0.76 -1.77
CA ARG A 102 -18.33 -1.15 -3.01
C ARG A 102 -16.86 -0.78 -3.01
N PHE A 103 -16.02 -1.71 -3.47
CA PHE A 103 -14.61 -1.49 -3.82
C PHE A 103 -14.43 -1.62 -5.33
N ALA A 104 -13.63 -0.73 -5.92
CA ALA A 104 -13.20 -0.82 -7.31
C ALA A 104 -11.68 -0.93 -7.34
N PHE A 105 -11.15 -2.00 -7.94
CA PHE A 105 -9.72 -2.15 -8.16
C PHE A 105 -9.21 -1.05 -9.10
N LEU A 106 -8.10 -0.41 -8.74
CA LEU A 106 -7.46 0.65 -9.53
C LEU A 106 -6.20 0.16 -10.21
N THR A 107 -5.28 -0.38 -9.43
CA THR A 107 -3.99 -0.84 -9.93
C THR A 107 -3.29 -1.74 -8.93
N ARG A 108 -2.24 -2.41 -9.39
CA ARG A 108 -1.20 -3.00 -8.55
C ARG A 108 0.17 -2.61 -9.07
N PHE A 109 1.13 -2.46 -8.18
CA PHE A 109 2.50 -2.13 -8.55
C PHE A 109 3.49 -2.61 -7.49
N TYR A 110 4.78 -2.50 -7.80
CA TYR A 110 5.87 -2.82 -6.89
C TYR A 110 6.49 -1.50 -6.41
N PRO A 111 6.35 -1.12 -5.13
CA PRO A 111 6.92 0.13 -4.61
C PRO A 111 8.43 0.25 -4.79
N SER A 112 9.15 -0.87 -4.65
CA SER A 112 10.59 -0.92 -4.88
C SER A 112 11.04 -2.32 -5.33
N ASN A 113 10.82 -2.66 -6.59
CA ASN A 113 11.09 -3.99 -7.16
C ASN A 113 12.58 -4.40 -7.21
N ALA A 114 13.49 -3.53 -6.76
CA ALA A 114 14.91 -3.84 -6.68
C ALA A 114 15.32 -4.43 -5.32
N TYR A 115 14.57 -4.13 -4.25
CA TYR A 115 14.95 -4.48 -2.88
C TYR A 115 13.80 -5.07 -2.06
N LEU A 116 12.55 -4.83 -2.44
CA LEU A 116 11.37 -5.33 -1.76
C LEU A 116 10.67 -6.38 -2.61
N ASP A 117 10.12 -7.41 -1.96
CA ASP A 117 9.15 -8.30 -2.62
C ASP A 117 7.71 -7.80 -2.49
N GLU A 118 7.56 -6.56 -2.05
CA GLU A 118 6.28 -5.91 -1.83
C GLU A 118 5.48 -5.75 -3.12
N ILE A 119 4.19 -6.15 -3.05
CA ILE A 119 3.20 -5.87 -4.09
C ILE A 119 2.08 -5.05 -3.47
N ALA A 120 1.90 -3.82 -3.92
CA ALA A 120 0.83 -2.93 -3.47
C ALA A 120 -0.41 -3.07 -4.36
N TYR A 121 -1.59 -3.27 -3.74
CA TYR A 121 -2.90 -3.29 -4.39
C TYR A 121 -3.71 -2.06 -3.99
N CYS A 122 -4.23 -1.32 -4.96
CA CYS A 122 -4.92 -0.06 -4.75
C CYS A 122 -6.38 -0.17 -5.15
N TYR A 123 -7.27 0.34 -4.28
CA TYR A 123 -8.71 0.32 -4.48
C TYR A 123 -9.32 1.69 -4.25
N ALA A 124 -10.42 2.00 -4.95
CA ALA A 124 -11.34 3.05 -4.57
C ALA A 124 -12.53 2.45 -3.82
N ALA A 125 -12.98 3.09 -2.74
CA ALA A 125 -14.08 2.64 -1.90
C ALA A 125 -15.21 3.66 -1.88
N TYR A 126 -16.47 3.16 -1.99
CA TYR A 126 -17.66 4.00 -2.10
C TYR A 126 -18.77 3.50 -1.18
N GLY A 127 -19.69 4.43 -0.82
CA GLY A 127 -20.80 4.11 0.07
C GLY A 127 -20.33 3.84 1.49
N LEU A 128 -19.50 4.75 2.01
CA LEU A 128 -18.92 4.61 3.34
C LEU A 128 -20.01 4.67 4.42
N ARG A 129 -19.91 3.75 5.39
CA ARG A 129 -20.74 3.70 6.60
C ARG A 129 -19.84 3.50 7.81
N PRO A 130 -20.07 4.23 8.92
CA PRO A 130 -19.30 4.02 10.14
C PRO A 130 -19.35 2.56 10.60
N ASP A 131 -18.17 1.94 10.77
CA ASP A 131 -18.01 0.57 11.23
C ASP A 131 -16.55 0.32 11.65
N PRO A 132 -16.08 1.02 12.72
CA PRO A 132 -14.68 0.98 13.12
C PRO A 132 -14.31 -0.38 13.70
N LEU A 133 -13.09 -0.80 13.39
CA LEU A 133 -12.35 -1.83 14.12
C LEU A 133 -11.27 -1.15 14.98
N PRO A 134 -10.78 -1.83 16.02
CA PRO A 134 -9.60 -1.36 16.76
C PRO A 134 -8.39 -1.28 15.80
N ALA A 135 -7.72 -0.13 15.80
CA ALA A 135 -6.40 0.00 15.14
C ALA A 135 -5.34 -0.76 15.95
N ASP A 136 -4.17 -1.00 15.33
CA ASP A 136 -3.03 -1.58 16.01
C ASP A 136 -2.60 -0.66 17.19
N HIS A 137 -2.06 -1.24 18.26
CA HIS A 137 -1.81 -0.56 19.55
C HIS A 137 -0.80 0.60 19.45
N ASP A 138 0.02 0.63 18.41
CA ASP A 138 1.06 1.63 18.13
C ASP A 138 0.64 2.62 17.03
N GLU A 139 -0.61 2.56 16.57
CA GLU A 139 -1.16 3.46 15.56
C GLU A 139 -1.98 4.58 16.22
N PHE A 140 -1.38 5.78 16.23
CA PHE A 140 -2.04 7.01 16.66
C PHE A 140 -2.46 7.81 15.42
N LEU A 141 -3.71 7.63 15.00
CA LEU A 141 -4.19 8.13 13.73
C LEU A 141 -5.04 9.39 13.89
N GLU A 142 -4.77 10.39 13.06
CA GLU A 142 -5.66 11.51 12.80
C GLU A 142 -6.45 11.25 11.51
N ARG A 143 -7.67 11.79 11.42
CA ARG A 143 -8.52 11.64 10.21
C ARG A 143 -8.87 13.01 9.65
N ARG A 144 -8.76 13.16 8.34
CA ARG A 144 -9.11 14.39 7.63
C ARG A 144 -9.94 14.08 6.39
N ILE A 145 -11.02 14.82 6.20
CA ILE A 145 -11.81 14.79 4.96
C ILE A 145 -11.40 16.01 4.15
N VAL A 146 -10.96 15.76 2.90
CA VAL A 146 -10.54 16.80 1.95
C VAL A 146 -11.24 16.59 0.62
N SER A 147 -11.22 17.60 -0.27
CA SER A 147 -11.66 17.38 -1.64
C SER A 147 -10.69 16.43 -2.37
N LEU A 148 -11.19 15.65 -3.32
CA LEU A 148 -10.32 14.81 -4.15
C LEU A 148 -9.26 15.66 -4.87
N ALA A 149 -9.64 16.87 -5.33
CA ALA A 149 -8.72 17.80 -5.98
C ALA A 149 -7.59 18.23 -5.05
N ASP A 150 -7.88 18.50 -3.77
CA ASP A 150 -6.87 18.84 -2.77
C ASP A 150 -5.97 17.65 -2.48
N ALA A 151 -6.52 16.45 -2.30
CA ALA A 151 -5.71 15.23 -2.08
C ALA A 151 -4.75 14.97 -3.25
N VAL A 152 -5.22 15.13 -4.49
CA VAL A 152 -4.38 15.00 -5.69
C VAL A 152 -3.30 16.09 -5.73
N ARG A 153 -3.64 17.34 -5.40
CA ARG A 153 -2.66 18.42 -5.31
C ARG A 153 -1.60 18.12 -4.24
N MET A 154 -2.00 17.69 -3.05
CA MET A 154 -1.07 17.26 -1.99
C MET A 154 -0.12 16.15 -2.45
N ALA A 155 -0.61 15.21 -3.29
CA ALA A 155 0.24 14.17 -3.88
C ALA A 155 1.23 14.73 -4.91
N ILE A 156 0.82 15.69 -5.74
CA ILE A 156 1.67 16.33 -6.75
C ILE A 156 2.73 17.22 -6.09
N ASP A 157 2.32 18.05 -5.12
CA ASP A 157 3.19 19.02 -4.45
C ASP A 157 4.14 18.40 -3.41
N GLY A 158 3.97 17.11 -3.09
CA GLY A 158 4.85 16.37 -2.20
C GLY A 158 4.49 16.46 -0.72
N GLU A 159 3.28 16.89 -0.39
CA GLU A 159 2.74 16.78 0.97
C GLU A 159 2.38 15.32 1.31
N ILE A 160 1.79 14.59 0.36
CA ILE A 160 1.63 13.14 0.43
C ILE A 160 2.86 12.53 -0.23
N THR A 161 3.73 11.91 0.57
CA THR A 161 5.01 11.33 0.12
C THR A 161 4.99 9.81 0.06
N GLU A 162 4.06 9.17 0.77
CA GLU A 162 3.92 7.73 0.81
C GLU A 162 3.50 7.18 -0.58
N SER A 163 4.20 6.15 -1.04
CA SER A 163 4.13 5.69 -2.44
C SER A 163 2.78 5.11 -2.84
N VAL A 164 2.15 4.33 -1.95
CA VAL A 164 0.86 3.66 -2.23
C VAL A 164 -0.25 4.69 -2.33
N SER A 165 -0.29 5.65 -1.39
CA SER A 165 -1.25 6.75 -1.40
C SER A 165 -1.10 7.62 -2.64
N LYS A 166 0.14 8.00 -2.96
CA LYS A 166 0.45 8.84 -4.12
C LYS A 166 0.07 8.16 -5.43
N MET A 167 0.46 6.90 -5.59
CA MET A 167 0.13 6.11 -6.78
C MET A 167 -1.38 5.91 -6.92
N THR A 168 -2.08 5.61 -5.83
CA THR A 168 -3.54 5.41 -5.83
C THR A 168 -4.29 6.67 -6.31
N LEU A 169 -3.92 7.84 -5.77
CA LEU A 169 -4.52 9.12 -6.15
C LEU A 169 -4.25 9.47 -7.62
N LEU A 170 -3.01 9.33 -8.07
CA LEU A 170 -2.62 9.63 -9.45
C LEU A 170 -3.22 8.64 -10.45
N GLN A 171 -3.28 7.36 -10.11
CA GLN A 171 -3.94 6.35 -10.94
C GLN A 171 -5.43 6.63 -11.08
N TYR A 172 -6.11 6.98 -9.99
CA TYR A 172 -7.52 7.35 -10.03
C TYR A 172 -7.76 8.57 -10.92
N LEU A 173 -6.89 9.58 -10.82
CA LEU A 173 -6.98 10.77 -11.67
C LEU A 173 -6.81 10.44 -13.16
N ALA A 174 -5.85 9.57 -13.48
CA ALA A 174 -5.55 9.17 -14.86
C ALA A 174 -6.64 8.29 -15.47
N GLN A 175 -7.21 7.37 -14.66
CA GLN A 175 -8.18 6.37 -15.12
C GLN A 175 -9.22 6.06 -14.04
N PRO A 176 -10.24 6.92 -13.86
CA PRO A 176 -11.32 6.65 -12.92
C PRO A 176 -12.08 5.36 -13.27
N PRO A 177 -12.45 4.52 -12.30
CA PRO A 177 -13.23 3.31 -12.56
C PRO A 177 -14.57 3.63 -13.24
N GLY A 178 -14.91 2.89 -14.29
CA GLY A 178 -16.18 3.02 -15.02
C GLY A 178 -16.16 4.02 -16.18
N ARG A 179 -15.00 4.47 -16.62
CA ARG A 179 -14.79 5.22 -17.88
C ARG A 179 -14.11 4.36 -18.95
N SER A 180 -14.54 3.11 -19.11
CA SER A 180 -14.14 2.24 -20.24
C SER A 180 -15.26 2.19 -21.26
#